data_d8344e1c9df334776636ec98933e1371
#
_entry.id   d8344e1c9df334776636ec98933e1371
#
_cell.length_a   1.000
_cell.length_b   1.000
_cell.length_c   1.000
_cell.angle_alpha   90.00
_cell.angle_beta   90.00
_cell.angle_gamma   90.00
#
_symmetry.space_group_name_H-M   'P 1'
#
loop_
_entity.id
_entity.type
_entity.pdbx_description
1 polymer ?
#
loop_
_entity_poly.entity_id
_entity_poly.type
_entity_poly.pdbx_seq_one_letter_code
_entity_poly.pdbx_strand_id
1 'polypeptide(L)'
;MKFTEIKKKFLDYFREKENGAMSINTKETTQRGCYTNRELSWLAFNERVLNEAANPKVPLAERLTFASIYQTNLDEFFMVRVGTLMMQMQLQEKERDNKTGMTSEEQVKAILDKVSELEKKKGRVYEQLMGELETAGIRIINFNKLSNDEGAMLEEYFDMHIAPFLSPMIIGQQQPFPFLANKQLYAIVLMKTKKGKNKIGIVPCSNSVFKRLIEIPTRPGTFMLSEELILHFVSKLYENYETLKKIS
;
A
#
# COMPACT_ATOMS: atom_id res chain seq x y z
N MET A 1 6.88 1.66 -5.38
CA MET A 1 6.88 1.01 -4.05
C MET A 1 5.43 0.69 -3.70
N LYS A 2 5.07 -0.57 -3.53
CA LYS A 2 3.70 -0.97 -3.19
C LYS A 2 3.34 -0.42 -1.81
N PHE A 3 2.08 -0.04 -1.58
CA PHE A 3 1.58 0.42 -0.26
C PHE A 3 2.00 -0.52 0.89
N THR A 4 2.12 -1.83 0.60
CA THR A 4 2.69 -2.85 1.48
C THR A 4 4.15 -2.58 1.87
N GLU A 5 4.97 -1.96 1.02
CA GLU A 5 6.37 -1.65 1.35
C GLU A 5 6.49 -0.37 2.18
N ILE A 6 5.63 0.63 1.93
CA ILE A 6 5.55 1.83 2.80
C ILE A 6 5.08 1.41 4.19
N LYS A 7 4.05 0.56 4.25
CA LYS A 7 3.54 -0.02 5.50
C LYS A 7 4.59 -0.88 6.19
N LYS A 8 5.37 -1.67 5.44
CA LYS A 8 6.48 -2.46 5.96
C LYS A 8 7.59 -1.56 6.54
N LYS A 9 8.02 -0.51 5.82
CA LYS A 9 9.03 0.45 6.33
C LYS A 9 8.54 1.23 7.54
N PHE A 10 7.25 1.56 7.59
CA PHE A 10 6.61 2.17 8.76
C PHE A 10 6.63 1.20 9.95
N LEU A 11 6.30 -0.07 9.74
CA LEU A 11 6.39 -1.12 10.75
C LEU A 11 7.84 -1.40 11.17
N ASP A 12 8.79 -1.42 10.24
CA ASP A 12 10.21 -1.65 10.49
C ASP A 12 10.83 -0.48 11.29
N TYR A 13 10.45 0.77 10.99
CA TYR A 13 10.87 1.95 11.78
C TYR A 13 10.48 1.84 13.26
N PHE A 14 9.29 1.31 13.55
CA PHE A 14 8.87 1.10 14.95
C PHE A 14 9.54 -0.10 15.58
N ARG A 15 9.83 -1.18 14.84
CA ARG A 15 10.58 -2.34 15.34
C ARG A 15 12.03 -2.03 15.70
N GLU A 16 12.69 -1.16 14.95
CA GLU A 16 14.07 -0.76 15.25
C GLU A 16 14.18 0.04 16.56
N LYS A 17 13.13 0.76 16.96
CA LYS A 17 13.07 1.44 18.27
C LYS A 17 12.79 0.51 19.45
N GLU A 18 12.28 -0.68 19.23
CA GLU A 18 11.90 -1.65 20.28
C GLU A 18 13.09 -2.44 20.88
N ASN A 19 14.27 -2.43 20.27
CA ASN A 19 15.45 -3.13 20.81
C ASN A 19 16.02 -2.54 22.11
N GLY A 20 15.30 -1.59 22.71
CA GLY A 20 15.56 -0.98 24.02
C GLY A 20 14.44 -1.27 25.02
N ALA A 21 14.15 -2.51 25.26
CA ALA A 21 13.54 -3.16 26.44
C ALA A 21 12.70 -2.41 27.46
N MET A 22 11.56 -2.90 27.84
CA MET A 22 11.10 -2.91 29.23
C MET A 22 10.27 -4.16 29.53
N SER A 23 10.68 -4.93 30.54
CA SER A 23 9.91 -6.04 31.08
C SER A 23 8.69 -5.51 31.83
N ILE A 24 7.51 -5.92 31.45
CA ILE A 24 6.24 -5.53 32.08
C ILE A 24 5.95 -6.45 33.28
N ASN A 25 5.74 -5.83 34.44
CA ASN A 25 5.42 -6.51 35.69
C ASN A 25 3.91 -6.85 35.76
N THR A 26 3.56 -8.15 35.80
CA THR A 26 2.22 -8.70 35.54
C THR A 26 1.33 -8.88 36.80
N LYS A 27 1.41 -8.07 37.82
CA LYS A 27 0.71 -8.34 39.10
C LYS A 27 -0.52 -7.46 39.49
N GLU A 28 -1.06 -6.60 38.62
CA GLU A 28 -2.22 -5.76 38.96
C GLU A 28 -3.48 -5.98 38.06
N THR A 29 -3.78 -7.20 37.66
CA THR A 29 -4.68 -7.45 36.50
C THR A 29 -6.03 -8.12 36.80
N THR A 30 -6.59 -8.10 38.00
CA THR A 30 -7.76 -8.92 38.31
C THR A 30 -9.15 -8.32 37.96
N GLN A 31 -9.27 -7.07 37.62
CA GLN A 31 -10.54 -6.50 37.07
C GLN A 31 -10.44 -5.99 35.62
N ARG A 32 -9.25 -5.77 35.09
CA ARG A 32 -9.03 -5.25 33.74
C ARG A 32 -9.15 -6.31 32.63
N GLY A 33 -9.08 -7.59 32.96
CA GLY A 33 -9.10 -8.70 31.99
C GLY A 33 -10.47 -8.98 31.33
N CYS A 34 -11.55 -8.32 31.78
CA CYS A 34 -12.91 -8.53 31.23
C CYS A 34 -13.22 -7.70 29.98
N TYR A 35 -12.40 -6.71 29.66
CA TYR A 35 -12.64 -5.80 28.55
C TYR A 35 -11.56 -5.90 27.48
N THR A 36 -11.99 -6.02 26.24
CA THR A 36 -11.10 -5.88 25.07
C THR A 36 -10.96 -4.41 24.74
N ASN A 37 -9.74 -3.97 24.38
CA ASN A 37 -9.52 -2.62 23.90
C ASN A 37 -10.41 -2.35 22.68
N ARG A 38 -10.99 -1.14 22.61
CA ARG A 38 -11.94 -0.74 21.58
C ARG A 38 -11.35 -0.86 20.17
N GLU A 39 -10.10 -0.50 19.99
CA GLU A 39 -9.44 -0.52 18.67
C GLU A 39 -9.13 -1.97 18.22
N LEU A 40 -8.73 -2.83 19.14
CA LEU A 40 -8.57 -4.27 18.86
C LEU A 40 -9.91 -4.94 18.56
N SER A 41 -10.97 -4.57 19.27
CA SER A 41 -12.34 -5.03 18.99
C SER A 41 -12.79 -4.60 17.59
N TRP A 42 -12.47 -3.37 17.18
CA TRP A 42 -12.75 -2.89 15.84
C TRP A 42 -11.98 -3.68 14.76
N LEU A 43 -10.70 -3.98 14.99
CA LEU A 43 -9.91 -4.84 14.08
C LEU A 43 -10.52 -6.24 13.98
N ALA A 44 -11.02 -6.81 15.08
CA ALA A 44 -11.72 -8.10 15.05
C ALA A 44 -13.03 -8.02 14.25
N PHE A 45 -13.74 -6.89 14.29
CA PHE A 45 -14.87 -6.65 13.39
C PHE A 45 -14.44 -6.62 11.93
N ASN A 46 -13.40 -5.86 11.59
CA ASN A 46 -12.92 -5.77 10.20
C ASN A 46 -12.34 -7.11 9.71
N GLU A 47 -11.81 -7.93 10.61
CA GLU A 47 -11.42 -9.31 10.29
C GLU A 47 -12.61 -10.16 9.82
N ARG A 48 -13.81 -9.96 10.38
CA ARG A 48 -15.02 -10.67 9.91
C ARG A 48 -15.37 -10.27 8.47
N VAL A 49 -15.18 -9.01 8.10
CA VAL A 49 -15.35 -8.56 6.71
C VAL A 49 -14.38 -9.31 5.78
N LEU A 50 -13.11 -9.47 6.20
CA LEU A 50 -12.13 -10.27 5.45
C LEU A 50 -12.52 -11.75 5.38
N ASN A 51 -13.19 -12.30 6.40
CA ASN A 51 -13.66 -13.68 6.37
C ASN A 51 -14.75 -13.91 5.32
N GLU A 52 -15.62 -12.91 5.07
CA GLU A 52 -16.60 -12.98 3.96
C GLU A 52 -15.90 -13.00 2.59
N ALA A 53 -14.78 -12.24 2.43
CA ALA A 53 -13.95 -12.35 1.23
C ALA A 53 -13.32 -13.74 1.06
N ALA A 54 -13.05 -14.44 2.15
CA ALA A 54 -12.49 -15.80 2.14
C ALA A 54 -13.56 -16.89 1.98
N ASN A 55 -14.85 -16.57 2.13
CA ASN A 55 -15.92 -17.55 2.20
C ASN A 55 -16.33 -18.05 0.80
N PRO A 56 -16.09 -19.33 0.43
CA PRO A 56 -16.40 -19.84 -0.91
C PRO A 56 -17.90 -19.94 -1.21
N LYS A 57 -18.78 -19.79 -0.21
CA LYS A 57 -20.24 -19.76 -0.39
C LYS A 57 -20.72 -18.40 -0.89
N VAL A 58 -19.90 -17.36 -0.81
CA VAL A 58 -20.18 -16.01 -1.32
C VAL A 58 -19.72 -15.94 -2.78
N PRO A 59 -20.50 -15.35 -3.70
CA PRO A 59 -20.11 -15.18 -5.09
C PRO A 59 -18.79 -14.43 -5.24
N LEU A 60 -17.96 -14.80 -6.23
CA LEU A 60 -16.59 -14.26 -6.41
C LEU A 60 -16.56 -12.73 -6.48
N ALA A 61 -17.50 -12.09 -7.18
CA ALA A 61 -17.58 -10.63 -7.31
C ALA A 61 -17.84 -9.95 -5.94
N GLU A 62 -18.72 -10.54 -5.13
CA GLU A 62 -19.01 -10.05 -3.78
C GLU A 62 -17.80 -10.23 -2.85
N ARG A 63 -17.07 -11.33 -2.98
CA ARG A 63 -15.84 -11.58 -2.21
C ARG A 63 -14.77 -10.53 -2.53
N LEU A 64 -14.62 -10.14 -3.79
CA LEU A 64 -13.75 -9.02 -4.18
C LEU A 64 -14.21 -7.70 -3.55
N THR A 65 -15.52 -7.47 -3.51
CA THR A 65 -16.10 -6.29 -2.85
C THR A 65 -15.79 -6.30 -1.36
N PHE A 66 -15.95 -7.44 -0.65
CA PHE A 66 -15.58 -7.55 0.77
C PHE A 66 -14.09 -7.32 1.01
N ALA A 67 -13.21 -7.81 0.13
CA ALA A 67 -11.77 -7.55 0.21
C ALA A 67 -11.45 -6.04 0.07
N SER A 68 -12.15 -5.35 -0.82
CA SER A 68 -12.05 -3.90 -1.00
C SER A 68 -12.55 -3.12 0.22
N ILE A 69 -13.71 -3.52 0.77
CA ILE A 69 -14.28 -2.91 1.98
C ILE A 69 -13.31 -3.09 3.16
N TYR A 70 -12.77 -4.30 3.35
CA TYR A 70 -11.77 -4.55 4.40
C TYR A 70 -10.59 -3.57 4.31
N GLN A 71 -10.05 -3.35 3.11
CA GLN A 71 -8.91 -2.45 2.91
C GLN A 71 -9.29 -0.98 3.15
N THR A 72 -10.43 -0.55 2.63
CA THR A 72 -10.93 0.82 2.81
C THR A 72 -11.16 1.13 4.29
N ASN A 73 -11.79 0.22 5.01
CA ASN A 73 -12.01 0.32 6.45
C ASN A 73 -10.69 0.44 7.21
N LEU A 74 -9.70 -0.37 6.85
CA LEU A 74 -8.39 -0.35 7.49
C LEU A 74 -7.65 0.96 7.23
N ASP A 75 -7.73 1.51 6.01
CA ASP A 75 -7.13 2.80 5.67
C ASP A 75 -7.75 3.93 6.49
N GLU A 76 -9.08 3.96 6.62
CA GLU A 76 -9.78 4.94 7.44
C GLU A 76 -9.44 4.80 8.94
N PHE A 77 -9.36 3.57 9.43
CA PHE A 77 -8.94 3.28 10.80
C PHE A 77 -7.56 3.86 11.10
N PHE A 78 -6.59 3.68 10.19
CA PHE A 78 -5.26 4.25 10.35
C PHE A 78 -5.26 5.77 10.29
N MET A 79 -6.03 6.38 9.38
CA MET A 79 -6.09 7.84 9.26
C MET A 79 -6.69 8.51 10.49
N VAL A 80 -7.77 7.94 11.02
CA VAL A 80 -8.53 8.58 12.09
C VAL A 80 -8.06 8.11 13.45
N ARG A 81 -8.14 6.79 13.73
CA ARG A 81 -7.92 6.28 15.09
C ARG A 81 -6.46 6.14 15.45
N VAL A 82 -5.67 5.50 14.59
CA VAL A 82 -4.23 5.35 14.83
C VAL A 82 -3.56 6.73 14.78
N GLY A 83 -3.99 7.60 13.86
CA GLY A 83 -3.52 8.98 13.77
C GLY A 83 -3.75 9.76 15.08
N THR A 84 -4.93 9.61 15.72
CA THR A 84 -5.22 10.23 17.02
C THR A 84 -4.31 9.68 18.12
N LEU A 85 -4.15 8.36 18.22
CA LEU A 85 -3.24 7.74 19.20
C LEU A 85 -1.79 8.19 19.01
N MET A 86 -1.32 8.32 17.77
CA MET A 86 0.02 8.81 17.44
C MET A 86 0.20 10.28 17.87
N MET A 87 -0.83 11.11 17.70
CA MET A 87 -0.80 12.51 18.17
C MET A 87 -0.72 12.57 19.70
N GLN A 88 -1.51 11.77 20.42
CA GLN A 88 -1.47 11.68 21.88
C GLN A 88 -0.07 11.26 22.38
N MET A 89 0.56 10.30 21.71
CA MET A 89 1.94 9.91 22.03
C MET A 89 2.93 11.07 21.87
N GLN A 90 2.81 11.87 20.80
CA GLN A 90 3.68 13.03 20.57
C GLN A 90 3.49 14.14 21.61
N LEU A 91 2.27 14.35 22.06
CA LEU A 91 1.94 15.32 23.12
C LEU A 91 2.30 14.81 24.52
N GLN A 92 2.83 13.59 24.63
CA GLN A 92 3.15 12.93 25.90
C GLN A 92 1.98 12.87 26.88
N GLU A 93 0.77 12.77 26.34
CA GLU A 93 -0.46 12.63 27.14
C GLU A 93 -0.39 11.31 27.93
N LYS A 94 -0.54 11.43 29.27
CA LYS A 94 -0.53 10.28 30.18
C LYS A 94 -1.90 9.59 30.28
N GLU A 95 -2.84 9.98 29.43
CA GLU A 95 -4.16 9.39 29.43
C GLU A 95 -4.09 7.89 29.10
N ARG A 96 -4.84 7.12 29.89
CA ARG A 96 -4.96 5.68 29.69
C ARG A 96 -6.39 5.36 29.26
N ASP A 97 -6.52 4.36 28.41
CA ASP A 97 -7.83 3.82 28.07
C ASP A 97 -8.59 3.43 29.34
N ASN A 98 -9.78 3.96 29.51
CA ASN A 98 -10.55 3.83 30.74
C ASN A 98 -11.04 2.41 31.04
N LYS A 99 -11.03 1.50 30.06
CA LYS A 99 -11.48 0.12 30.17
C LYS A 99 -10.31 -0.86 30.38
N THR A 100 -9.28 -0.74 29.56
CA THR A 100 -8.13 -1.66 29.58
C THR A 100 -6.94 -1.10 30.35
N GLY A 101 -6.92 0.22 30.58
CA GLY A 101 -5.79 0.91 31.21
C GLY A 101 -4.56 1.04 30.33
N MET A 102 -4.65 0.68 29.04
CA MET A 102 -3.54 0.78 28.09
C MET A 102 -3.19 2.23 27.80
N THR A 103 -1.91 2.54 27.73
CA THR A 103 -1.42 3.81 27.19
C THR A 103 -1.62 3.87 25.68
N SER A 104 -1.53 5.07 25.08
CA SER A 104 -1.61 5.23 23.62
C SER A 104 -0.51 4.43 22.89
N GLU A 105 0.70 4.33 23.46
CA GLU A 105 1.81 3.54 22.94
C GLU A 105 1.51 2.03 22.98
N GLU A 106 1.01 1.52 24.11
CA GLU A 106 0.61 0.11 24.25
C GLU A 106 -0.52 -0.25 23.27
N GLN A 107 -1.48 0.66 23.05
CA GLN A 107 -2.55 0.47 22.08
C GLN A 107 -2.02 0.43 20.64
N VAL A 108 -1.17 1.39 20.25
CA VAL A 108 -0.55 1.42 18.90
C VAL A 108 0.26 0.15 18.66
N LYS A 109 1.05 -0.30 19.63
CA LYS A 109 1.81 -1.55 19.51
C LYS A 109 0.89 -2.75 19.27
N ALA A 110 -0.13 -2.93 20.09
CA ALA A 110 -1.08 -4.04 19.96
C ALA A 110 -1.86 -3.98 18.62
N ILE A 111 -2.20 -2.78 18.14
CA ILE A 111 -2.82 -2.58 16.82
C ILE A 111 -1.89 -3.04 15.72
N LEU A 112 -0.61 -2.63 15.75
CA LEU A 112 0.38 -2.97 14.71
C LEU A 112 0.64 -4.48 14.66
N ASP A 113 0.72 -5.13 15.82
CA ASP A 113 0.88 -6.58 15.93
C ASP A 113 -0.33 -7.31 15.31
N LYS A 114 -1.55 -6.90 15.67
CA LYS A 114 -2.78 -7.48 15.10
C LYS A 114 -2.90 -7.22 13.60
N VAL A 115 -2.58 -6.02 13.13
CA VAL A 115 -2.58 -5.71 11.69
C VAL A 115 -1.53 -6.52 10.94
N SER A 116 -0.35 -6.77 11.51
CA SER A 116 0.67 -7.64 10.89
C SER A 116 0.17 -9.07 10.68
N GLU A 117 -0.60 -9.60 11.62
CA GLU A 117 -1.28 -10.90 11.49
C GLU A 117 -2.32 -10.87 10.36
N LEU A 118 -3.18 -9.85 10.36
CA LEU A 118 -4.25 -9.69 9.39
C LEU A 118 -3.74 -9.48 7.96
N GLU A 119 -2.59 -8.81 7.79
CA GLU A 119 -1.96 -8.64 6.48
C GLU A 119 -1.53 -9.97 5.85
N LYS A 120 -1.03 -10.91 6.65
CA LYS A 120 -0.70 -12.27 6.17
C LYS A 120 -1.96 -13.02 5.73
N LYS A 121 -3.05 -12.87 6.49
CA LYS A 121 -4.35 -13.46 6.15
C LYS A 121 -4.90 -12.84 4.85
N LYS A 122 -4.88 -11.50 4.75
CA LYS A 122 -5.30 -10.78 3.55
C LYS A 122 -4.52 -11.21 2.31
N GLY A 123 -3.20 -11.39 2.43
CA GLY A 123 -2.36 -11.86 1.33
C GLY A 123 -2.84 -13.20 0.78
N ARG A 124 -3.11 -14.17 1.65
CA ARG A 124 -3.63 -15.50 1.23
C ARG A 124 -5.01 -15.40 0.58
N VAL A 125 -5.91 -14.60 1.16
CA VAL A 125 -7.25 -14.38 0.57
C VAL A 125 -7.14 -13.74 -0.81
N TYR A 126 -6.27 -12.75 -0.96
CA TYR A 126 -6.03 -12.08 -2.24
C TYR A 126 -5.48 -13.04 -3.30
N GLU A 127 -4.49 -13.86 -2.96
CA GLU A 127 -3.93 -14.87 -3.86
C GLU A 127 -4.98 -15.88 -4.32
N GLN A 128 -5.84 -16.34 -3.40
CA GLN A 128 -6.95 -17.23 -3.72
C GLN A 128 -7.95 -16.57 -4.68
N LEU A 129 -8.36 -15.32 -4.39
CA LEU A 129 -9.29 -14.57 -5.25
C LEU A 129 -8.71 -14.34 -6.66
N MET A 130 -7.42 -14.04 -6.76
CA MET A 130 -6.75 -13.87 -8.07
C MET A 130 -6.71 -15.18 -8.86
N GLY A 131 -6.48 -16.33 -8.21
CA GLY A 131 -6.53 -17.64 -8.86
C GLY A 131 -7.94 -18.01 -9.34
N GLU A 132 -8.96 -17.69 -8.56
CA GLU A 132 -10.36 -17.91 -8.96
C GLU A 132 -10.79 -16.98 -10.10
N LEU A 133 -10.32 -15.72 -10.12
CA LEU A 133 -10.51 -14.80 -11.25
C LEU A 133 -9.85 -15.32 -12.53
N GLU A 134 -8.64 -15.85 -12.43
CA GLU A 134 -7.94 -16.44 -13.58
C GLU A 134 -8.73 -17.63 -14.14
N THR A 135 -9.28 -18.46 -13.26
CA THR A 135 -10.16 -19.58 -13.65
C THR A 135 -11.45 -19.09 -14.31
N ALA A 136 -11.96 -17.95 -13.89
CA ALA A 136 -13.14 -17.29 -14.50
C ALA A 136 -12.81 -16.52 -15.80
N GLY A 137 -11.55 -16.57 -16.29
CA GLY A 137 -11.12 -15.92 -17.53
C GLY A 137 -10.65 -14.47 -17.37
N ILE A 138 -10.52 -13.98 -16.15
CA ILE A 138 -10.01 -12.62 -15.87
C ILE A 138 -8.58 -12.73 -15.34
N ARG A 139 -7.62 -12.20 -16.09
CA ARG A 139 -6.19 -12.29 -15.75
C ARG A 139 -5.56 -10.92 -15.60
N ILE A 140 -4.72 -10.76 -14.60
CA ILE A 140 -3.85 -9.59 -14.45
C ILE A 140 -2.41 -10.06 -14.67
N ILE A 141 -1.75 -9.52 -15.69
CA ILE A 141 -0.39 -9.88 -16.07
C ILE A 141 0.57 -8.70 -15.90
N ASN A 142 1.86 -9.01 -15.77
CA ASN A 142 2.94 -8.04 -15.83
C ASN A 142 3.57 -8.01 -17.24
N PHE A 143 4.38 -7.00 -17.51
CA PHE A 143 4.96 -6.75 -18.83
C PHE A 143 5.78 -7.93 -19.35
N ASN A 144 6.45 -8.68 -18.49
CA ASN A 144 7.30 -9.82 -18.88
C ASN A 144 6.51 -11.01 -19.48
N LYS A 145 5.17 -11.00 -19.40
CA LYS A 145 4.30 -12.04 -19.96
C LYS A 145 3.71 -11.68 -21.34
N LEU A 146 4.15 -10.57 -21.90
CA LEU A 146 3.72 -10.10 -23.21
C LEU A 146 4.59 -10.69 -24.33
N SER A 147 4.00 -10.81 -25.54
CA SER A 147 4.77 -10.96 -26.76
C SER A 147 5.39 -9.62 -27.18
N ASN A 148 6.34 -9.65 -28.12
CA ASN A 148 6.96 -8.41 -28.62
C ASN A 148 5.92 -7.47 -29.28
N ASP A 149 4.97 -8.04 -30.03
CA ASP A 149 3.93 -7.25 -30.70
C ASP A 149 2.97 -6.60 -29.70
N GLU A 150 2.58 -7.33 -28.67
CA GLU A 150 1.77 -6.78 -27.56
C GLU A 150 2.51 -5.70 -26.80
N GLY A 151 3.82 -5.90 -26.58
CA GLY A 151 4.68 -4.88 -25.96
C GLY A 151 4.70 -3.60 -26.78
N ALA A 152 4.87 -3.69 -28.10
CA ALA A 152 4.84 -2.54 -29.00
C ALA A 152 3.50 -1.81 -29.00
N MET A 153 2.38 -2.56 -29.01
CA MET A 153 1.03 -1.95 -28.90
C MET A 153 0.85 -1.20 -27.59
N LEU A 154 1.32 -1.76 -26.48
CA LEU A 154 1.22 -1.10 -25.17
C LEU A 154 2.19 0.06 -25.02
N GLU A 155 3.32 0.04 -25.69
CA GLU A 155 4.23 1.19 -25.77
C GLU A 155 3.57 2.36 -26.49
N GLU A 156 2.94 2.12 -27.64
CA GLU A 156 2.17 3.13 -28.36
C GLU A 156 0.99 3.67 -27.52
N TYR A 157 0.30 2.76 -26.84
CA TYR A 157 -0.77 3.16 -25.90
C TYR A 157 -0.23 4.03 -24.76
N PHE A 158 0.93 3.68 -24.19
CA PHE A 158 1.58 4.47 -23.15
C PHE A 158 1.92 5.88 -23.66
N ASP A 159 2.55 5.97 -24.82
CA ASP A 159 3.00 7.24 -25.40
C ASP A 159 1.82 8.16 -25.73
N MET A 160 0.68 7.63 -26.21
CA MET A 160 -0.47 8.43 -26.60
C MET A 160 -1.45 8.72 -25.46
N HIS A 161 -1.65 7.77 -24.55
CA HIS A 161 -2.77 7.84 -23.59
C HIS A 161 -2.36 7.94 -22.12
N ILE A 162 -1.09 7.74 -21.78
CA ILE A 162 -0.62 7.78 -20.40
C ILE A 162 0.45 8.86 -20.21
N ALA A 163 1.54 8.81 -20.97
CA ALA A 163 2.69 9.69 -20.79
C ALA A 163 2.35 11.18 -20.81
N PRO A 164 1.46 11.68 -21.71
CA PRO A 164 1.10 13.11 -21.74
C PRO A 164 0.39 13.62 -20.49
N PHE A 165 -0.21 12.72 -19.71
CA PHE A 165 -0.95 13.05 -18.48
C PHE A 165 -0.15 12.79 -17.21
N LEU A 166 1.10 12.35 -17.33
CA LEU A 166 1.99 12.18 -16.18
C LEU A 166 2.80 13.45 -15.94
N SER A 167 2.98 13.76 -14.66
CA SER A 167 3.78 14.91 -14.22
C SER A 167 4.96 14.41 -13.38
N PRO A 168 6.05 13.96 -14.02
CA PRO A 168 7.22 13.47 -13.30
C PRO A 168 7.90 14.61 -12.56
N MET A 169 8.24 14.40 -11.30
CA MET A 169 8.98 15.35 -10.46
C MET A 169 10.40 14.84 -10.23
N ILE A 170 11.38 15.75 -10.20
CA ILE A 170 12.76 15.42 -9.80
C ILE A 170 13.09 16.16 -8.52
N ILE A 171 13.54 15.43 -7.52
CA ILE A 171 13.93 15.97 -6.23
C ILE A 171 15.46 15.92 -6.13
N GLY A 172 16.06 17.08 -5.91
CA GLY A 172 17.47 17.23 -5.58
C GLY A 172 17.69 17.43 -4.09
N GLN A 173 18.97 17.45 -3.67
CA GLN A 173 19.35 17.65 -2.27
C GLN A 173 18.91 18.98 -1.65
N GLN A 174 18.63 20.01 -2.47
CA GLN A 174 18.26 21.35 -2.03
C GLN A 174 16.76 21.65 -2.15
N GLN A 175 15.97 20.68 -2.63
CA GLN A 175 14.54 20.86 -2.81
C GLN A 175 13.79 20.16 -1.66
N PRO A 176 12.76 20.81 -1.08
CA PRO A 176 11.93 20.14 -0.08
C PRO A 176 11.23 18.93 -0.71
N PHE A 177 11.02 17.91 0.09
CA PHE A 177 10.26 16.73 -0.35
C PHE A 177 8.82 17.15 -0.67
N PRO A 178 8.26 16.78 -1.82
CA PRO A 178 6.92 17.21 -2.21
C PRO A 178 5.87 16.56 -1.30
N PHE A 179 4.77 17.25 -1.14
CA PHE A 179 3.60 16.67 -0.49
C PHE A 179 3.03 15.56 -1.37
N LEU A 180 2.98 14.34 -0.84
CA LEU A 180 2.38 13.19 -1.50
C LEU A 180 0.97 12.99 -0.95
N ALA A 181 -0.03 13.04 -1.85
CA ALA A 181 -1.41 12.83 -1.48
C ALA A 181 -1.64 11.41 -0.94
N ASN A 182 -2.45 11.30 0.12
CA ASN A 182 -2.81 10.00 0.68
C ASN A 182 -3.64 9.16 -0.30
N LYS A 183 -3.53 7.84 -0.22
CA LYS A 183 -4.21 6.87 -1.09
C LYS A 183 -3.84 6.95 -2.58
N GLN A 184 -2.77 7.65 -2.92
CA GLN A 184 -2.24 7.72 -4.28
C GLN A 184 -1.05 6.77 -4.45
N LEU A 185 -0.91 6.23 -5.66
CA LEU A 185 0.24 5.43 -6.04
C LEU A 185 1.28 6.33 -6.72
N TYR A 186 2.54 6.16 -6.31
CA TYR A 186 3.67 6.88 -6.90
C TYR A 186 4.76 5.89 -7.28
N ALA A 187 5.30 6.03 -8.47
CA ALA A 187 6.55 5.37 -8.85
C ALA A 187 7.72 6.21 -8.35
N ILE A 188 8.65 5.57 -7.65
CA ILE A 188 9.89 6.19 -7.20
C ILE A 188 11.03 5.70 -8.08
N VAL A 189 11.77 6.64 -8.65
CA VAL A 189 12.84 6.38 -9.61
C VAL A 189 14.15 6.88 -9.03
N LEU A 190 15.15 6.00 -8.93
CA LEU A 190 16.49 6.40 -8.54
C LEU A 190 17.30 6.79 -9.78
N MET A 191 17.82 8.01 -9.78
CA MET A 191 18.52 8.56 -10.91
C MET A 191 19.93 9.00 -10.51
N LYS A 192 20.88 8.82 -11.42
CA LYS A 192 22.26 9.28 -11.25
C LYS A 192 22.61 10.30 -12.33
N THR A 193 23.06 11.48 -11.91
CA THR A 193 23.51 12.53 -12.84
C THR A 193 24.88 12.20 -13.44
N LYS A 194 25.23 12.82 -14.58
CA LYS A 194 26.57 12.73 -15.19
C LYS A 194 27.69 13.13 -14.21
N LYS A 195 27.41 14.00 -13.25
CA LYS A 195 28.32 14.42 -12.17
C LYS A 195 28.35 13.48 -10.95
N GLY A 196 27.70 12.31 -11.04
CA GLY A 196 27.68 11.30 -9.99
C GLY A 196 26.71 11.57 -8.82
N LYS A 197 25.95 12.67 -8.84
CA LYS A 197 24.97 12.97 -7.79
C LYS A 197 23.71 12.13 -7.96
N ASN A 198 23.18 11.63 -6.86
CA ASN A 198 21.90 10.91 -6.84
C ASN A 198 20.75 11.92 -6.79
N LYS A 199 19.70 11.61 -7.54
CA LYS A 199 18.41 12.30 -7.51
C LYS A 199 17.29 11.28 -7.40
N ILE A 200 16.12 11.71 -6.94
CA ILE A 200 14.92 10.90 -6.86
C ILE A 200 13.90 11.50 -7.84
N GLY A 201 13.37 10.65 -8.71
CA GLY A 201 12.18 10.95 -9.49
C GLY A 201 10.95 10.42 -8.78
N ILE A 202 9.84 11.17 -8.84
CA ILE A 202 8.54 10.75 -8.35
C ILE A 202 7.53 10.95 -9.48
N VAL A 203 6.81 9.88 -9.83
CA VAL A 203 5.77 9.90 -10.85
C VAL A 203 4.45 9.49 -10.21
N PRO A 204 3.42 10.37 -10.20
CA PRO A 204 2.08 9.97 -9.81
C PRO A 204 1.53 8.93 -10.80
N CYS A 205 1.17 7.73 -10.31
CA CYS A 205 0.64 6.65 -11.15
C CYS A 205 -0.90 6.64 -11.21
N SER A 206 -1.56 7.42 -10.35
CA SER A 206 -3.02 7.50 -10.30
C SER A 206 -3.50 8.81 -10.88
N ASN A 207 -4.47 8.70 -11.79
CA ASN A 207 -5.08 9.89 -12.39
C ASN A 207 -6.52 9.52 -12.84
N SER A 208 -7.34 10.53 -13.06
CA SER A 208 -8.73 10.34 -13.52
C SER A 208 -8.87 10.26 -15.05
N VAL A 209 -7.80 10.48 -15.79
CA VAL A 209 -7.81 10.57 -17.26
C VAL A 209 -7.67 9.21 -17.93
N PHE A 210 -6.81 8.33 -17.39
CA PHE A 210 -6.62 7.00 -17.95
C PHE A 210 -7.07 5.90 -17.00
N LYS A 211 -7.48 4.75 -17.58
CA LYS A 211 -7.93 3.59 -16.80
C LYS A 211 -6.77 2.91 -16.10
N ARG A 212 -6.99 2.44 -14.88
CA ARG A 212 -6.00 1.65 -14.15
C ARG A 212 -5.84 0.24 -14.71
N LEU A 213 -6.95 -0.38 -15.18
CA LEU A 213 -6.94 -1.69 -15.83
C LEU A 213 -6.93 -1.46 -17.35
N ILE A 214 -5.84 -1.85 -17.99
CA ILE A 214 -5.63 -1.76 -19.43
C ILE A 214 -5.78 -3.17 -19.99
N GLU A 215 -6.79 -3.39 -20.82
CA GLU A 215 -7.01 -4.69 -21.46
C GLU A 215 -5.98 -4.91 -22.58
N ILE A 216 -5.46 -6.12 -22.67
CA ILE A 216 -4.53 -6.50 -23.74
C ILE A 216 -5.38 -6.78 -25.01
N PRO A 217 -5.20 -6.03 -26.10
CA PRO A 217 -6.11 -6.10 -27.26
C PRO A 217 -6.20 -7.50 -27.90
N THR A 218 -5.12 -8.27 -27.83
CA THR A 218 -5.03 -9.62 -28.40
C THR A 218 -5.55 -10.72 -27.48
N ARG A 219 -5.81 -10.41 -26.21
CA ARG A 219 -6.20 -11.39 -25.15
C ARG A 219 -7.39 -10.87 -24.35
N PRO A 220 -8.64 -11.03 -24.85
CA PRO A 220 -9.84 -10.62 -24.10
C PRO A 220 -9.84 -11.18 -22.68
N GLY A 221 -10.23 -10.36 -21.70
CA GLY A 221 -10.22 -10.70 -20.28
C GLY A 221 -8.83 -10.68 -19.61
N THR A 222 -7.78 -10.30 -20.36
CA THR A 222 -6.42 -10.16 -19.81
C THR A 222 -6.09 -8.69 -19.69
N PHE A 223 -5.66 -8.29 -18.50
CA PHE A 223 -5.42 -6.89 -18.14
C PHE A 223 -4.00 -6.68 -17.62
N MET A 224 -3.50 -5.47 -17.79
CA MET A 224 -2.31 -4.94 -17.15
C MET A 224 -2.69 -3.73 -16.29
N LEU A 225 -2.04 -3.56 -15.15
CA LEU A 225 -2.19 -2.35 -14.34
C LEU A 225 -1.41 -1.19 -14.96
N SER A 226 -2.02 0.00 -15.01
CA SER A 226 -1.34 1.20 -15.55
C SER A 226 -0.03 1.53 -14.81
N GLU A 227 0.04 1.27 -13.51
CA GLU A 227 1.26 1.43 -12.74
C GLU A 227 2.38 0.48 -13.17
N GLU A 228 2.07 -0.72 -13.64
CA GLU A 228 3.05 -1.66 -14.20
C GLU A 228 3.62 -1.11 -15.52
N LEU A 229 2.74 -0.58 -16.38
CA LEU A 229 3.13 0.02 -17.64
C LEU A 229 3.97 1.29 -17.43
N ILE A 230 3.58 2.14 -16.48
CA ILE A 230 4.34 3.33 -16.10
C ILE A 230 5.73 2.95 -15.59
N LEU A 231 5.84 1.92 -14.73
CA LEU A 231 7.13 1.46 -14.22
C LEU A 231 8.01 0.91 -15.32
N HIS A 232 7.44 0.21 -16.32
CA HIS A 232 8.20 -0.34 -17.44
C HIS A 232 8.78 0.78 -18.32
N PHE A 233 7.99 1.78 -18.68
CA PHE A 233 8.39 2.89 -19.55
C PHE A 233 8.83 4.15 -18.79
N VAL A 234 9.09 4.06 -17.50
CA VAL A 234 9.45 5.20 -16.66
C VAL A 234 10.69 5.97 -17.18
N SER A 235 11.62 5.29 -17.84
CA SER A 235 12.81 5.91 -18.44
C SER A 235 12.45 6.95 -19.47
N LYS A 236 11.44 6.71 -20.31
CA LYS A 236 10.99 7.67 -21.34
C LYS A 236 10.56 9.02 -20.75
N LEU A 237 9.99 9.01 -19.55
CA LEU A 237 9.54 10.23 -18.88
C LEU A 237 10.70 11.16 -18.46
N TYR A 238 11.92 10.65 -18.45
CA TYR A 238 13.11 11.35 -18.00
C TYR A 238 14.17 11.52 -19.11
N GLU A 239 13.92 11.10 -20.36
CA GLU A 239 14.85 11.19 -21.50
C GLU A 239 15.30 12.62 -21.79
N ASN A 240 14.40 13.60 -21.64
CA ASN A 240 14.69 15.01 -21.86
C ASN A 240 15.59 15.64 -20.78
N TYR A 241 15.92 14.92 -19.72
CA TYR A 241 16.81 15.40 -18.67
C TYR A 241 18.27 15.04 -19.00
N GLU A 242 18.91 15.85 -19.84
CA GLU A 242 20.30 15.67 -20.35
C GLU A 242 21.36 15.40 -19.27
N THR A 243 21.05 15.69 -18.01
CA THR A 243 21.97 15.52 -16.88
C THR A 243 21.94 14.11 -16.28
N LEU A 244 21.05 13.21 -16.73
CA LEU A 244 20.90 11.88 -16.16
C LEU A 244 21.81 10.86 -16.86
N LYS A 245 22.48 10.02 -16.08
CA LYS A 245 23.37 8.96 -16.56
C LYS A 245 22.74 7.58 -16.47
N LYS A 246 21.86 7.36 -15.47
CA LYS A 246 21.22 6.06 -15.19
C LYS A 246 19.90 6.28 -14.47
N ILE A 247 18.89 5.52 -14.86
CA ILE A 247 17.58 5.37 -14.21
C ILE A 247 17.47 3.93 -13.71
N SER A 248 17.03 3.76 -12.47
CA SER A 248 16.82 2.43 -11.84
C SER A 248 15.55 2.44 -11.03
#